data_02a21f86793b82c067a493a680050258
#
_entry.id   02a21f86793b82c067a493a680050258
#
_cell.length_a   1.000
_cell.length_b   1.000
_cell.length_c   1.000
_cell.angle_alpha   90.00
_cell.angle_beta   90.00
_cell.angle_gamma   90.00
#
_symmetry.space_group_name_H-M   'P 1'
#
loop_
_entity.id
_entity.type
_entity.pdbx_description
1 polymer ?
#
loop_
_entity_poly.entity_id
_entity_poly.type
_entity_poly.pdbx_seq_one_letter_code
_entity_poly.pdbx_strand_id
1 'polypeptide(L)'
;ALIGPNGAGKTTAFNVVTGVYAPTNGCLYLDGKPYLCEHPTGRAKHDYLGSDVEKFAGKPTLRKTPDQITKMGLARTFQNIRLFGNLTVFENVLIAKHMHAKGGFLAATFHLNGKEETRMRREAMELLEIVGLAELKDETASNLPYGQQRRLEIARALATDPRLLILDEPAAGMNPQETVELTEFIREIREQFDLSILLIEHHMNLVMGISDRIYVLEFGKLIAEGIPEAVQMDQRVIDAYLGVDLDA
;
A
#
# COMPACT_ATOMS: atom_id res chain seq x y z
N ALA A 1 3.66 9.15 5.94
CA ALA A 1 3.40 7.93 6.71
C ALA A 1 2.11 8.05 7.53
N LEU A 2 1.53 6.91 7.93
CA LEU A 2 0.44 6.78 8.88
C LEU A 2 0.93 5.98 10.08
N ILE A 3 1.01 6.62 11.24
CA ILE A 3 1.50 6.03 12.49
C ILE A 3 0.44 6.07 13.59
N GLY A 4 0.72 5.45 14.72
CA GLY A 4 -0.14 5.41 15.91
C GLY A 4 0.07 4.14 16.72
N PRO A 5 -0.38 4.08 17.98
CA PRO A 5 -0.26 2.89 18.82
C PRO A 5 -1.01 1.69 18.26
N ASN A 6 -0.82 0.52 18.87
CA ASN A 6 -1.55 -0.67 18.51
C ASN A 6 -3.06 -0.45 18.75
N GLY A 7 -3.89 -0.91 17.80
CA GLY A 7 -5.34 -0.68 17.87
C GLY A 7 -5.82 0.71 17.43
N ALA A 8 -4.93 1.62 17.06
CA ALA A 8 -5.31 2.97 16.60
C ALA A 8 -6.15 3.02 15.30
N GLY A 9 -6.31 1.88 14.59
CA GLY A 9 -7.13 1.81 13.38
C GLY A 9 -6.36 1.94 12.05
N LYS A 10 -5.01 1.94 12.07
CA LYS A 10 -4.15 2.06 10.87
C LYS A 10 -4.50 1.04 9.78
N THR A 11 -4.50 -0.25 10.12
CA THR A 11 -4.82 -1.35 9.20
C THR A 11 -6.27 -1.25 8.69
N THR A 12 -7.20 -0.79 9.53
CA THR A 12 -8.59 -0.54 9.12
C THR A 12 -8.64 0.56 8.07
N ALA A 13 -7.93 1.67 8.27
CA ALA A 13 -7.84 2.76 7.30
C ALA A 13 -7.28 2.25 5.96
N PHE A 14 -6.21 1.44 5.98
CA PHE A 14 -5.65 0.85 4.76
C PHE A 14 -6.62 -0.10 4.06
N ASN A 15 -7.34 -0.92 4.82
CA ASN A 15 -8.34 -1.82 4.25
C ASN A 15 -9.48 -1.04 3.58
N VAL A 16 -9.83 0.12 4.11
CA VAL A 16 -10.81 1.02 3.48
C VAL A 16 -10.20 1.66 2.23
N VAL A 17 -8.99 2.21 2.29
CA VAL A 17 -8.32 2.84 1.14
C VAL A 17 -8.15 1.85 -0.02
N THR A 18 -7.88 0.59 0.26
CA THR A 18 -7.67 -0.45 -0.76
C THR A 18 -8.96 -1.16 -1.19
N GLY A 19 -10.13 -0.75 -0.67
CA GLY A 19 -11.43 -1.31 -1.04
C GLY A 19 -11.72 -2.69 -0.48
N VAL A 20 -10.92 -3.19 0.47
CA VAL A 20 -11.20 -4.44 1.20
C VAL A 20 -12.44 -4.27 2.07
N TYR A 21 -12.55 -3.10 2.74
CA TYR A 21 -13.75 -2.69 3.46
C TYR A 21 -14.34 -1.43 2.83
N ALA A 22 -15.66 -1.35 2.81
CA ALA A 22 -16.35 -0.11 2.49
C ALA A 22 -16.33 0.81 3.72
N PRO A 23 -16.17 2.14 3.55
CA PRO A 23 -16.39 3.07 4.64
C PRO A 23 -17.88 3.07 5.02
N THR A 24 -18.18 3.30 6.27
CA THR A 24 -19.58 3.46 6.71
C THR A 24 -20.18 4.76 6.17
N ASN A 25 -19.35 5.80 6.09
CA ASN A 25 -19.71 7.10 5.54
C ASN A 25 -18.47 7.80 4.98
N GLY A 26 -18.58 8.40 3.81
CA GLY A 26 -17.53 9.19 3.19
C GLY A 26 -17.16 8.75 1.78
N CYS A 27 -16.28 9.53 1.17
CA CYS A 27 -15.75 9.25 -0.16
C CYS A 27 -14.23 9.25 -0.17
N LEU A 28 -13.66 8.33 -0.93
CA LEU A 28 -12.23 8.26 -1.22
C LEU A 28 -11.98 8.64 -2.68
N TYR A 29 -10.93 9.41 -2.88
CA TYR A 29 -10.54 9.93 -4.18
C TYR A 29 -9.08 9.57 -4.47
N LEU A 30 -8.81 9.21 -5.71
CA LEU A 30 -7.45 9.07 -6.24
C LEU A 30 -7.33 10.05 -7.42
N ASP A 31 -6.37 10.98 -7.35
CA ASP A 31 -6.21 12.08 -8.33
C ASP A 31 -7.52 12.81 -8.65
N GLY A 32 -8.27 13.16 -7.62
CA GLY A 32 -9.54 13.87 -7.74
C GLY A 32 -10.71 13.04 -8.26
N LYS A 33 -10.51 11.77 -8.61
CA LYS A 33 -11.55 10.86 -9.07
C LYS A 33 -12.05 10.00 -7.91
N PRO A 34 -13.37 10.02 -7.60
CA PRO A 34 -13.92 9.16 -6.57
C PRO A 34 -13.85 7.71 -7.00
N TYR A 35 -13.48 6.82 -6.10
CA TYR A 35 -13.46 5.39 -6.35
C TYR A 35 -14.23 4.57 -5.32
N LEU A 36 -14.51 5.16 -4.17
CA LEU A 36 -15.26 4.54 -3.10
C LEU A 36 -16.06 5.61 -2.37
N CYS A 37 -17.40 5.53 -2.40
CA CYS A 37 -18.30 6.43 -1.70
C CYS A 37 -19.43 5.61 -1.09
N GLU A 38 -19.64 5.76 0.22
CA GLU A 38 -20.72 5.11 0.94
C GLU A 38 -21.39 6.11 1.88
N HIS A 39 -22.68 5.89 2.12
CA HIS A 39 -23.51 6.71 3.00
C HIS A 39 -24.42 5.82 3.85
N PRO A 40 -24.64 6.17 5.11
CA PRO A 40 -25.62 5.49 5.93
C PRO A 40 -27.01 5.60 5.31
N THR A 41 -27.70 4.45 5.20
CA THR A 41 -29.06 4.35 4.67
C THR A 41 -30.02 3.80 5.72
N GLY A 42 -31.30 4.13 5.64
CA GLY A 42 -32.32 3.63 6.54
C GLY A 42 -32.13 4.04 8.01
N ARG A 43 -32.36 3.11 8.94
CA ARG A 43 -32.26 3.35 10.40
C ARG A 43 -30.84 3.75 10.84
N ALA A 44 -29.81 3.22 10.19
CA ALA A 44 -28.41 3.56 10.48
C ALA A 44 -28.09 5.05 10.28
N LYS A 45 -28.90 5.80 9.53
CA LYS A 45 -28.73 7.24 9.35
C LYS A 45 -28.84 8.02 10.66
N HIS A 46 -29.62 7.52 11.64
CA HIS A 46 -29.78 8.15 12.94
C HIS A 46 -28.55 7.98 13.87
N ASP A 47 -27.80 6.91 13.69
CA ASP A 47 -26.64 6.59 14.55
C ASP A 47 -25.38 7.40 14.16
N TYR A 48 -25.40 8.05 12.99
CA TYR A 48 -24.30 8.81 12.42
C TYR A 48 -24.62 10.31 12.27
N LEU A 49 -25.30 10.88 13.27
CA LEU A 49 -25.63 12.31 13.34
C LEU A 49 -24.38 13.13 13.72
N GLY A 50 -23.43 13.23 12.79
CA GLY A 50 -22.32 14.17 12.89
C GLY A 50 -22.39 15.17 11.74
N SER A 51 -21.68 16.29 11.86
CA SER A 51 -21.57 17.36 10.84
C SER A 51 -21.14 16.85 9.46
N ASP A 52 -20.58 15.63 9.39
CA ASP A 52 -20.10 15.03 8.14
C ASP A 52 -21.19 14.26 7.38
N VAL A 53 -22.33 13.92 7.99
CA VAL A 53 -23.43 13.23 7.30
C VAL A 53 -24.03 14.14 6.20
N GLU A 54 -24.17 15.43 6.48
CA GLU A 54 -24.70 16.40 5.50
C GLU A 54 -23.74 16.61 4.32
N LYS A 55 -22.44 16.51 4.57
CA LYS A 55 -21.37 16.71 3.58
C LYS A 55 -21.40 15.67 2.45
N PHE A 56 -21.89 14.48 2.73
CA PHE A 56 -21.99 13.37 1.79
C PHE A 56 -23.43 12.99 1.42
N ALA A 57 -24.42 13.55 2.11
CA ALA A 57 -25.83 13.29 1.85
C ALA A 57 -26.18 13.59 0.38
N GLY A 58 -26.82 12.65 -0.28
CA GLY A 58 -27.24 12.79 -1.69
C GLY A 58 -26.17 12.50 -2.74
N LYS A 59 -24.92 12.18 -2.35
CA LYS A 59 -23.93 11.68 -3.30
C LYS A 59 -24.21 10.20 -3.63
N PRO A 60 -24.02 9.77 -4.90
CA PRO A 60 -24.23 8.39 -5.27
C PRO A 60 -23.23 7.47 -4.55
N THR A 61 -23.66 6.30 -4.13
CA THR A 61 -22.77 5.25 -3.67
C THR A 61 -21.92 4.76 -4.83
N LEU A 62 -20.63 4.60 -4.61
CA LEU A 62 -19.68 4.10 -5.58
C LEU A 62 -18.77 3.08 -4.88
N ARG A 63 -18.68 1.87 -5.42
CA ARG A 63 -17.83 0.84 -4.84
C ARG A 63 -17.05 0.14 -5.94
N LYS A 64 -15.77 0.43 -6.02
CA LYS A 64 -14.84 -0.30 -6.86
C LYS A 64 -14.26 -1.50 -6.10
N THR A 65 -14.04 -2.57 -6.81
CA THR A 65 -13.36 -3.76 -6.28
C THR A 65 -11.85 -3.52 -6.18
N PRO A 66 -11.10 -4.26 -5.33
CA PRO A 66 -9.65 -4.08 -5.18
C PRO A 66 -8.88 -4.17 -6.51
N ASP A 67 -9.27 -5.07 -7.42
CA ASP A 67 -8.66 -5.18 -8.76
C ASP A 67 -8.91 -3.93 -9.61
N GLN A 68 -10.10 -3.34 -9.54
CA GLN A 68 -10.41 -2.08 -10.22
C GLN A 68 -9.62 -0.91 -9.63
N ILE A 69 -9.41 -0.89 -8.31
CA ILE A 69 -8.61 0.12 -7.61
C ILE A 69 -7.13 -0.04 -8.01
N THR A 70 -6.63 -1.27 -8.09
CA THR A 70 -5.26 -1.52 -8.57
C THR A 70 -5.08 -1.04 -10.00
N LYS A 71 -6.04 -1.28 -10.90
CA LYS A 71 -6.02 -0.75 -12.27
C LYS A 71 -6.08 0.78 -12.35
N MET A 72 -6.51 1.45 -11.30
CA MET A 72 -6.45 2.92 -11.20
C MET A 72 -5.06 3.43 -10.78
N GLY A 73 -4.13 2.53 -10.47
CA GLY A 73 -2.77 2.87 -10.07
C GLY A 73 -2.53 2.88 -8.56
N LEU A 74 -3.28 2.11 -7.77
CA LEU A 74 -3.05 1.93 -6.35
C LEU A 74 -2.61 0.48 -6.09
N ALA A 75 -1.37 0.27 -5.67
CA ALA A 75 -0.86 -1.03 -5.26
C ALA A 75 -0.61 -1.09 -3.76
N ARG A 76 -0.71 -2.28 -3.16
CA ARG A 76 -0.44 -2.52 -1.75
C ARG A 76 0.39 -3.78 -1.56
N THR A 77 1.41 -3.71 -0.71
CA THR A 77 2.00 -4.87 -0.06
C THR A 77 1.25 -5.20 1.23
N PHE A 78 1.46 -6.38 1.77
CA PHE A 78 0.81 -6.82 3.00
C PHE A 78 1.84 -7.00 4.11
N GLN A 79 1.42 -6.89 5.37
CA GLN A 79 2.27 -7.16 6.54
C GLN A 79 2.91 -8.55 6.44
N ASN A 80 2.11 -9.59 6.16
CA ASN A 80 2.62 -10.91 5.84
C ASN A 80 2.87 -11.00 4.33
N ILE A 81 4.08 -11.34 3.93
CA ILE A 81 4.48 -11.49 2.53
C ILE A 81 3.55 -12.46 1.81
N ARG A 82 2.97 -12.02 0.69
CA ARG A 82 2.04 -12.81 -0.12
C ARG A 82 2.60 -13.05 -1.52
N LEU A 83 3.61 -13.90 -1.60
CA LEU A 83 4.17 -14.37 -2.88
C LEU A 83 3.50 -15.67 -3.33
N PHE A 84 3.55 -15.91 -4.62
CA PHE A 84 3.30 -17.24 -5.17
C PHE A 84 4.54 -18.11 -4.88
N GLY A 85 4.58 -18.72 -3.70
CA GLY A 85 5.76 -19.38 -3.16
C GLY A 85 6.35 -20.50 -4.04
N ASN A 86 5.52 -21.20 -4.80
CA ASN A 86 5.93 -22.27 -5.72
C ASN A 86 6.35 -21.78 -7.12
N LEU A 87 6.20 -20.51 -7.40
CA LEU A 87 6.63 -19.90 -8.65
C LEU A 87 8.02 -19.29 -8.50
N THR A 88 8.69 -19.11 -9.62
CA THR A 88 9.99 -18.44 -9.64
C THR A 88 9.85 -16.96 -9.32
N VAL A 89 10.98 -16.33 -8.97
CA VAL A 89 11.10 -14.88 -8.79
C VAL A 89 10.57 -14.13 -10.02
N PHE A 90 10.99 -14.57 -11.21
CA PHE A 90 10.55 -13.97 -12.47
C PHE A 90 9.05 -14.12 -12.71
N GLU A 91 8.49 -15.31 -12.50
CA GLU A 91 7.07 -15.57 -12.70
C GLU A 91 6.18 -14.74 -11.77
N ASN A 92 6.62 -14.50 -10.52
CA ASN A 92 5.91 -13.64 -9.57
C ASN A 92 5.73 -12.21 -10.12
N VAL A 93 6.75 -11.64 -10.75
CA VAL A 93 6.69 -10.29 -11.35
C VAL A 93 5.89 -10.32 -12.65
N LEU A 94 6.12 -11.31 -13.50
CA LEU A 94 5.47 -11.44 -14.81
C LEU A 94 3.94 -11.55 -14.69
N ILE A 95 3.44 -12.32 -13.71
CA ILE A 95 2.00 -12.44 -13.46
C ILE A 95 1.36 -11.07 -13.18
N ALA A 96 2.03 -10.21 -12.43
CA ALA A 96 1.50 -8.88 -12.13
C ALA A 96 1.45 -7.98 -13.39
N LYS A 97 2.42 -8.10 -14.29
CA LYS A 97 2.39 -7.40 -15.59
C LYS A 97 1.18 -7.77 -16.45
N HIS A 98 0.70 -9.01 -16.36
CA HIS A 98 -0.48 -9.46 -17.12
C HIS A 98 -1.79 -8.75 -16.70
N MET A 99 -1.80 -8.03 -15.59
CA MET A 99 -2.98 -7.24 -15.18
C MET A 99 -3.36 -6.18 -16.22
N HIS A 100 -2.38 -5.65 -16.96
CA HIS A 100 -2.58 -4.65 -18.02
C HIS A 100 -2.67 -5.24 -19.43
N ALA A 101 -2.56 -6.57 -19.57
CA ALA A 101 -2.65 -7.22 -20.88
C ALA A 101 -4.01 -6.93 -21.52
N LYS A 102 -3.98 -6.42 -22.74
CA LYS A 102 -5.17 -6.07 -23.54
C LYS A 102 -5.78 -7.25 -24.29
N GLY A 103 -5.09 -8.41 -24.28
CA GLY A 103 -5.52 -9.61 -24.98
C GLY A 103 -6.74 -10.26 -24.32
N GLY A 104 -7.86 -10.29 -25.03
CA GLY A 104 -9.00 -11.11 -24.65
C GLY A 104 -8.70 -12.61 -24.84
N PHE A 105 -9.59 -13.48 -24.32
CA PHE A 105 -9.48 -14.94 -24.40
C PHE A 105 -9.15 -15.46 -25.83
N LEU A 106 -9.70 -14.85 -26.86
CA LEU A 106 -9.42 -15.20 -28.27
C LEU A 106 -7.99 -14.88 -28.69
N ALA A 107 -7.44 -13.74 -28.26
CA ALA A 107 -6.06 -13.36 -28.58
C ALA A 107 -5.03 -14.28 -27.89
N ALA A 108 -5.31 -14.71 -26.66
CA ALA A 108 -4.52 -15.71 -25.96
C ALA A 108 -4.56 -17.08 -26.65
N THR A 109 -5.74 -17.51 -27.11
CA THR A 109 -5.94 -18.80 -27.80
C THR A 109 -5.21 -18.87 -29.14
N PHE A 110 -5.10 -17.76 -29.86
CA PHE A 110 -4.45 -17.71 -31.18
C PHE A 110 -3.00 -17.24 -31.16
N HIS A 111 -2.35 -17.14 -29.97
CA HIS A 111 -0.96 -16.67 -29.81
C HIS A 111 -0.65 -15.33 -30.49
N LEU A 112 -1.65 -14.45 -30.63
CA LEU A 112 -1.52 -13.17 -31.34
C LEU A 112 -0.74 -12.10 -30.53
N ASN A 113 -0.40 -12.38 -29.27
CA ASN A 113 0.19 -11.43 -28.32
C ASN A 113 1.72 -11.55 -28.18
N GLY A 114 2.45 -12.18 -29.11
CA GLY A 114 3.89 -12.43 -28.96
C GLY A 114 4.72 -11.17 -28.68
N LYS A 115 4.38 -10.03 -29.32
CA LYS A 115 5.07 -8.75 -29.06
C LYS A 115 4.78 -8.19 -27.68
N GLU A 116 3.55 -8.31 -27.19
CA GLU A 116 3.13 -7.88 -25.86
C GLU A 116 3.78 -8.74 -24.78
N GLU A 117 3.79 -10.05 -24.96
CA GLU A 117 4.47 -10.99 -24.07
C GLU A 117 5.98 -10.71 -23.98
N THR A 118 6.65 -10.48 -25.12
CA THR A 118 8.07 -10.13 -25.13
C THR A 118 8.36 -8.83 -24.40
N ARG A 119 7.47 -7.83 -24.55
CA ARG A 119 7.58 -6.57 -23.81
C ARG A 119 7.43 -6.79 -22.30
N MET A 120 6.39 -7.49 -21.87
CA MET A 120 6.15 -7.78 -20.45
C MET A 120 7.30 -8.54 -19.79
N ARG A 121 7.89 -9.51 -20.52
CA ARG A 121 9.08 -10.25 -20.06
C ARG A 121 10.28 -9.35 -19.87
N ARG A 122 10.53 -8.44 -20.82
CA ARG A 122 11.61 -7.46 -20.70
C ARG A 122 11.38 -6.53 -19.50
N GLU A 123 10.19 -5.93 -19.38
CA GLU A 123 9.85 -5.06 -18.27
C GLU A 123 9.92 -5.77 -16.91
N ALA A 124 9.56 -7.05 -16.84
CA ALA A 124 9.70 -7.86 -15.63
C ALA A 124 11.18 -8.06 -15.25
N MET A 125 12.07 -8.28 -16.24
CA MET A 125 13.52 -8.37 -16.00
C MET A 125 14.11 -7.04 -15.54
N GLU A 126 13.73 -5.92 -16.17
CA GLU A 126 14.16 -4.58 -15.79
C GLU A 126 13.75 -4.28 -14.32
N LEU A 127 12.54 -4.67 -13.90
CA LEU A 127 12.13 -4.56 -12.50
C LEU A 127 12.97 -5.42 -11.55
N LEU A 128 13.31 -6.66 -11.95
CA LEU A 128 14.18 -7.52 -11.15
C LEU A 128 15.60 -6.97 -11.02
N GLU A 129 16.13 -6.32 -12.05
CA GLU A 129 17.41 -5.61 -12.00
C GLU A 129 17.35 -4.46 -10.98
N ILE A 130 16.30 -3.64 -11.05
CA ILE A 130 16.09 -2.50 -10.13
C ILE A 130 16.04 -2.96 -8.68
N VAL A 131 15.33 -4.04 -8.38
CA VAL A 131 15.20 -4.54 -7.00
C VAL A 131 16.36 -5.45 -6.57
N GLY A 132 17.37 -5.67 -7.44
CA GLY A 132 18.55 -6.47 -7.14
C GLY A 132 18.29 -7.99 -7.07
N LEU A 133 17.31 -8.49 -7.83
CA LEU A 133 16.92 -9.92 -7.84
C LEU A 133 17.10 -10.60 -9.20
N ALA A 134 17.74 -9.93 -10.18
CA ALA A 134 17.88 -10.46 -11.55
C ALA A 134 18.61 -11.80 -11.61
N GLU A 135 19.70 -11.96 -10.84
CA GLU A 135 20.48 -13.21 -10.76
C GLU A 135 19.71 -14.38 -10.14
N LEU A 136 18.64 -14.07 -9.39
CA LEU A 136 17.79 -15.06 -8.71
C LEU A 136 16.48 -15.32 -9.46
N LYS A 137 16.35 -14.87 -10.71
CA LYS A 137 15.12 -14.92 -11.49
C LYS A 137 14.48 -16.30 -11.60
N ASP A 138 15.31 -17.36 -11.65
CA ASP A 138 14.89 -18.74 -11.82
C ASP A 138 14.72 -19.47 -10.47
N GLU A 139 15.09 -18.82 -9.35
CA GLU A 139 14.88 -19.37 -8.01
C GLU A 139 13.41 -19.38 -7.63
N THR A 140 13.02 -20.40 -6.85
CA THR A 140 11.68 -20.48 -6.28
C THR A 140 11.51 -19.42 -5.20
N ALA A 141 10.44 -18.62 -5.24
CA ALA A 141 10.24 -17.48 -4.36
C ALA A 141 10.26 -17.84 -2.86
N SER A 142 9.78 -19.04 -2.48
CA SER A 142 9.83 -19.52 -1.10
C SER A 142 11.25 -19.80 -0.58
N ASN A 143 12.23 -19.97 -1.46
CA ASN A 143 13.63 -20.27 -1.08
C ASN A 143 14.43 -18.99 -0.78
N LEU A 144 13.90 -17.83 -1.12
CA LEU A 144 14.58 -16.56 -0.87
C LEU A 144 14.65 -16.24 0.63
N PRO A 145 15.73 -15.63 1.12
CA PRO A 145 15.75 -14.96 2.43
C PRO A 145 14.63 -13.92 2.57
N TYR A 146 14.19 -13.67 3.81
CA TYR A 146 13.03 -12.81 4.09
C TYR A 146 13.14 -11.41 3.46
N GLY A 147 14.29 -10.74 3.57
CA GLY A 147 14.52 -9.42 2.96
C GLY A 147 14.38 -9.44 1.43
N GLN A 148 14.84 -10.51 0.76
CA GLN A 148 14.68 -10.67 -0.68
C GLN A 148 13.23 -10.99 -1.06
N GLN A 149 12.50 -11.76 -0.26
CA GLN A 149 11.06 -11.97 -0.46
C GLN A 149 10.31 -10.65 -0.37
N ARG A 150 10.66 -9.74 0.57
CA ARG A 150 10.06 -8.41 0.68
C ARG A 150 10.37 -7.55 -0.55
N ARG A 151 11.60 -7.55 -1.04
CA ARG A 151 11.95 -6.86 -2.30
C ARG A 151 11.16 -7.41 -3.49
N LEU A 152 10.97 -8.73 -3.58
CA LEU A 152 10.16 -9.36 -4.62
C LEU A 152 8.67 -8.96 -4.53
N GLU A 153 8.12 -8.88 -3.31
CA GLU A 153 6.74 -8.43 -3.12
C GLU A 153 6.56 -6.98 -3.59
N ILE A 154 7.52 -6.10 -3.31
CA ILE A 154 7.53 -4.71 -3.79
C ILE A 154 7.67 -4.69 -5.31
N ALA A 155 8.58 -5.48 -5.91
CA ALA A 155 8.72 -5.59 -7.36
C ALA A 155 7.42 -6.03 -8.04
N ARG A 156 6.70 -6.97 -7.44
CA ARG A 156 5.39 -7.41 -7.92
C ARG A 156 4.34 -6.30 -7.84
N ALA A 157 4.37 -5.49 -6.79
CA ALA A 157 3.49 -4.33 -6.68
C ALA A 157 3.85 -3.27 -7.75
N LEU A 158 5.13 -2.98 -7.96
CA LEU A 158 5.63 -2.05 -9.00
C LEU A 158 5.26 -2.53 -10.42
N ALA A 159 5.22 -3.83 -10.65
CA ALA A 159 4.83 -4.41 -11.93
C ALA A 159 3.39 -4.07 -12.35
N THR A 160 2.55 -3.57 -11.44
CA THR A 160 1.21 -3.07 -11.74
C THR A 160 1.19 -1.60 -12.15
N ASP A 161 2.35 -0.98 -12.39
CA ASP A 161 2.53 0.43 -12.76
C ASP A 161 1.73 1.40 -11.85
N PRO A 162 1.94 1.35 -10.51
CA PRO A 162 1.18 2.14 -9.57
C PRO A 162 1.64 3.61 -9.59
N ARG A 163 0.72 4.51 -9.20
CA ARG A 163 1.01 5.90 -8.83
C ARG A 163 1.07 6.09 -7.32
N LEU A 164 0.33 5.25 -6.60
CA LEU A 164 0.34 5.18 -5.15
C LEU A 164 0.69 3.75 -4.72
N LEU A 165 1.82 3.61 -4.03
CA LEU A 165 2.25 2.36 -3.41
C LEU A 165 1.97 2.42 -1.91
N ILE A 166 1.23 1.46 -1.40
CA ILE A 166 0.93 1.31 0.02
C ILE A 166 1.82 0.22 0.60
N LEU A 167 2.63 0.56 1.59
CA LEU A 167 3.51 -0.36 2.30
C LEU A 167 3.00 -0.56 3.74
N ASP A 168 2.65 -1.79 4.07
CA ASP A 168 2.09 -2.17 5.37
C ASP A 168 3.15 -2.90 6.19
N GLU A 169 3.77 -2.18 7.15
CA GLU A 169 4.85 -2.65 8.02
C GLU A 169 5.98 -3.38 7.26
N PRO A 170 6.59 -2.73 6.25
CA PRO A 170 7.55 -3.41 5.37
C PRO A 170 8.82 -3.87 6.10
N ALA A 171 9.20 -3.25 7.22
CA ALA A 171 10.36 -3.61 8.02
C ALA A 171 10.06 -4.62 9.15
N ALA A 172 8.82 -5.13 9.24
CA ALA A 172 8.47 -6.08 10.29
C ALA A 172 9.35 -7.33 10.24
N GLY A 173 9.96 -7.68 11.37
CA GLY A 173 10.84 -8.85 11.49
C GLY A 173 12.25 -8.68 10.94
N MET A 174 12.64 -7.48 10.49
CA MET A 174 13.98 -7.15 10.02
C MET A 174 14.90 -6.71 11.17
N ASN A 175 16.17 -7.01 11.02
CA ASN A 175 17.19 -6.46 11.91
C ASN A 175 17.48 -4.98 11.57
N PRO A 176 18.21 -4.22 12.43
CA PRO A 176 18.48 -2.81 12.18
C PRO A 176 19.19 -2.52 10.85
N GLN A 177 20.12 -3.38 10.44
CA GLN A 177 20.84 -3.21 9.18
C GLN A 177 19.93 -3.41 7.99
N GLU A 178 19.13 -4.46 7.98
CA GLU A 178 18.12 -4.73 6.95
C GLU A 178 17.08 -3.60 6.85
N THR A 179 16.71 -2.99 8.00
CA THR A 179 15.79 -1.84 8.03
C THR A 179 16.39 -0.63 7.34
N VAL A 180 17.69 -0.35 7.54
CA VAL A 180 18.39 0.74 6.85
C VAL A 180 18.41 0.48 5.33
N GLU A 181 18.81 -0.72 4.92
CA GLU A 181 18.85 -1.12 3.50
C GLU A 181 17.47 -1.02 2.85
N LEU A 182 16.41 -1.43 3.54
CA LEU A 182 15.04 -1.29 3.07
C LEU A 182 14.64 0.19 2.96
N THR A 183 15.06 1.03 3.92
CA THR A 183 14.76 2.47 3.92
C THR A 183 15.34 3.14 2.67
N GLU A 184 16.61 2.85 2.36
CA GLU A 184 17.29 3.36 1.17
C GLU A 184 16.59 2.85 -0.11
N PHE A 185 16.30 1.56 -0.16
CA PHE A 185 15.58 0.96 -1.28
C PHE A 185 14.21 1.60 -1.52
N ILE A 186 13.42 1.89 -0.47
CA ILE A 186 12.13 2.57 -0.61
C ILE A 186 12.32 3.98 -1.18
N ARG A 187 13.37 4.69 -0.78
CA ARG A 187 13.68 6.02 -1.31
C ARG A 187 14.04 5.96 -2.79
N GLU A 188 14.91 5.01 -3.18
CA GLU A 188 15.32 4.80 -4.57
C GLU A 188 14.13 4.51 -5.49
N ILE A 189 13.26 3.56 -5.12
CA ILE A 189 12.09 3.22 -5.94
C ILE A 189 11.09 4.39 -6.02
N ARG A 190 10.92 5.16 -4.95
CA ARG A 190 10.06 6.34 -4.95
C ARG A 190 10.51 7.35 -6.00
N GLU A 191 11.81 7.66 -6.04
CA GLU A 191 12.38 8.60 -7.01
C GLU A 191 12.36 8.05 -8.43
N GLN A 192 12.78 6.80 -8.61
CA GLN A 192 12.89 6.17 -9.93
C GLN A 192 11.54 6.01 -10.64
N PHE A 193 10.46 5.74 -9.89
CA PHE A 193 9.12 5.52 -10.44
C PHE A 193 8.18 6.70 -10.24
N ASP A 194 8.63 7.83 -9.71
CA ASP A 194 7.81 9.01 -9.39
C ASP A 194 6.57 8.64 -8.56
N LEU A 195 6.78 7.87 -7.49
CA LEU A 195 5.72 7.29 -6.68
C LEU A 195 5.31 8.21 -5.53
N SER A 196 4.00 8.24 -5.27
CA SER A 196 3.51 8.54 -3.94
C SER A 196 3.53 7.25 -3.10
N ILE A 197 4.09 7.30 -1.90
CA ILE A 197 4.13 6.14 -0.99
C ILE A 197 3.34 6.45 0.28
N LEU A 198 2.39 5.58 0.63
CA LEU A 198 1.71 5.61 1.92
C LEU A 198 2.21 4.44 2.76
N LEU A 199 2.88 4.76 3.88
CA LEU A 199 3.58 3.82 4.74
C LEU A 199 2.87 3.67 6.08
N ILE A 200 2.60 2.45 6.54
CA ILE A 200 2.39 2.14 7.97
C ILE A 200 3.68 1.53 8.51
N GLU A 201 4.18 2.07 9.61
CA GLU A 201 5.37 1.54 10.27
C GLU A 201 5.38 1.86 11.77
N HIS A 202 6.11 1.03 12.51
CA HIS A 202 6.38 1.22 13.94
C HIS A 202 7.84 1.63 14.19
N HIS A 203 8.72 1.43 13.21
CA HIS A 203 10.13 1.80 13.28
C HIS A 203 10.27 3.31 13.02
N MET A 204 10.28 4.09 14.11
CA MET A 204 10.31 5.56 14.01
C MET A 204 11.50 6.09 13.20
N ASN A 205 12.67 5.46 13.27
CA ASN A 205 13.83 5.87 12.47
C ASN A 205 13.55 5.79 10.97
N LEU A 206 12.87 4.74 10.51
CA LEU A 206 12.46 4.61 9.12
C LEU A 206 11.42 5.68 8.78
N VAL A 207 10.38 5.82 9.59
CA VAL A 207 9.31 6.81 9.36
C VAL A 207 9.87 8.22 9.26
N MET A 208 10.69 8.64 10.24
CA MET A 208 11.28 9.98 10.27
C MET A 208 12.26 10.21 9.13
N GLY A 209 12.95 9.13 8.67
CA GLY A 209 13.99 9.22 7.64
C GLY A 209 13.47 9.38 6.21
N ILE A 210 12.23 8.96 5.92
CA ILE A 210 11.72 8.95 4.53
C ILE A 210 10.39 9.67 4.31
N SER A 211 9.71 10.09 5.39
CA SER A 211 8.38 10.68 5.27
C SER A 211 8.44 12.19 5.07
N ASP A 212 7.75 12.71 4.08
CA ASP A 212 7.53 14.16 3.92
C ASP A 212 6.42 14.65 4.87
N ARG A 213 5.46 13.78 5.17
CA ARG A 213 4.30 14.07 6.02
C ARG A 213 3.89 12.84 6.81
N ILE A 214 3.55 13.05 8.07
CA ILE A 214 3.11 12.02 8.99
C ILE A 214 1.70 12.35 9.47
N TYR A 215 0.83 11.33 9.49
CA TYR A 215 -0.50 11.35 10.09
C TYR A 215 -0.47 10.43 11.30
N VAL A 216 -0.97 10.90 12.43
CA VAL A 216 -0.99 10.12 13.68
C VAL A 216 -2.43 9.77 14.05
N LEU A 217 -2.71 8.48 14.14
CA LEU A 217 -4.00 7.96 14.59
C LEU A 217 -3.93 7.49 16.03
N GLU A 218 -5.01 7.76 16.77
CA GLU A 218 -5.30 7.20 18.08
C GLU A 218 -6.79 6.90 18.19
N PHE A 219 -7.16 5.68 18.57
CA PHE A 219 -8.56 5.21 18.66
C PHE A 219 -9.44 5.60 17.46
N GLY A 220 -8.88 5.47 16.24
CA GLY A 220 -9.58 5.78 14.99
C GLY A 220 -9.71 7.29 14.68
N LYS A 221 -9.10 8.16 15.45
CA LYS A 221 -9.10 9.61 15.24
C LYS A 221 -7.71 10.09 14.81
N LEU A 222 -7.68 11.08 13.93
CA LEU A 222 -6.46 11.80 13.60
C LEU A 222 -6.18 12.79 14.73
N ILE A 223 -5.08 12.56 15.47
CA ILE A 223 -4.68 13.42 16.61
C ILE A 223 -3.61 14.46 16.22
N ALA A 224 -2.77 14.16 15.22
CA ALA A 224 -1.76 15.08 14.73
C ALA A 224 -1.44 14.80 13.27
N GLU A 225 -0.97 15.84 12.55
CA GLU A 225 -0.40 15.72 11.21
C GLU A 225 0.67 16.80 11.00
N GLY A 226 1.71 16.48 10.24
CA GLY A 226 2.78 17.43 9.96
C GLY A 226 4.01 16.79 9.35
N ILE A 227 5.06 17.60 9.23
CA ILE A 227 6.40 17.11 8.91
C ILE A 227 6.97 16.32 10.10
N PRO A 228 7.95 15.44 9.89
CA PRO A 228 8.50 14.57 10.95
C PRO A 228 8.88 15.31 12.23
N GLU A 229 9.60 16.43 12.12
CA GLU A 229 10.07 17.22 13.25
C GLU A 229 8.93 17.80 14.09
N ALA A 230 7.87 18.26 13.42
CA ALA A 230 6.70 18.82 14.11
C ALA A 230 5.91 17.74 14.86
N VAL A 231 5.74 16.57 14.24
CA VAL A 231 5.03 15.43 14.84
C VAL A 231 5.80 14.85 16.03
N GLN A 232 7.12 14.79 15.94
CA GLN A 232 7.98 14.30 17.03
C GLN A 232 7.89 15.15 18.30
N MET A 233 7.61 16.45 18.16
CA MET A 233 7.50 17.40 19.27
C MET A 233 6.06 17.63 19.75
N ASP A 234 5.07 17.04 19.10
CA ASP A 234 3.67 17.20 19.51
C ASP A 234 3.38 16.40 20.79
N GLN A 235 2.99 17.09 21.85
CA GLN A 235 2.73 16.48 23.14
C GLN A 235 1.67 15.39 23.08
N ARG A 236 0.62 15.56 22.26
CA ARG A 236 -0.44 14.57 22.06
C ARG A 236 0.09 13.26 21.47
N VAL A 237 1.10 13.36 20.58
CA VAL A 237 1.77 12.20 19.98
C VAL A 237 2.64 11.50 21.01
N ILE A 238 3.39 12.27 21.80
CA ILE A 238 4.23 11.76 22.88
C ILE A 238 3.37 10.99 23.89
N ASP A 239 2.26 11.60 24.34
CA ASP A 239 1.34 10.99 25.29
C ASP A 239 0.71 9.71 24.76
N ALA A 240 0.28 9.69 23.49
CA ALA A 240 -0.30 8.51 22.83
C ALA A 240 0.66 7.32 22.73
N TYR A 241 1.97 7.58 22.58
CA TYR A 241 2.97 6.53 22.50
C TYR A 241 3.56 6.10 23.85
N LEU A 242 3.61 7.01 24.83
CA LEU A 242 4.10 6.69 26.17
C LEU A 242 3.08 5.93 27.00
N GLY A 243 1.82 5.82 26.50
CA GLY A 243 0.76 5.13 27.22
C GLY A 243 0.60 5.71 28.62
N VAL A 244 0.36 7.00 28.72
CA VAL A 244 -0.01 7.57 30.00
C VAL A 244 -1.35 6.95 30.35
N ASP A 245 -1.31 5.95 31.24
CA ASP A 245 -2.48 5.49 31.99
C ASP A 245 -2.99 6.68 32.80
N LEU A 246 -3.83 7.50 32.18
CA LEU A 246 -4.52 8.60 32.84
C LEU A 246 -5.74 8.11 33.66
N ASP A 247 -5.86 6.79 33.84
CA ASP A 247 -6.83 6.14 34.72
C ASP A 247 -6.11 5.53 35.93
N ALA A 248 -5.51 6.36 36.77
CA ALA A 248 -5.07 6.03 38.12
C ALA A 248 -5.68 7.03 39.09
#